data_b588bb6e1eecc0fcfa358a733ff66116
#
_entry.id   b588bb6e1eecc0fcfa358a733ff66116
#
_cell.length_a   1.000
_cell.length_b   1.000
_cell.length_c   1.000
_cell.angle_alpha   90.00
_cell.angle_beta   90.00
_cell.angle_gamma   90.00
#
_symmetry.space_group_name_H-M   'P 1'
#
loop_
_entity.id
_entity.type
_entity.pdbx_description
1 polymer ?
#
loop_
_entity_poly.entity_id
_entity_poly.type
_entity_poly.pdbx_seq_one_letter_code
_entity_poly.pdbx_strand_id
1 'polypeptide(L)' 'MSIGILFLKSNLTGIITFSELDWITTHQSDFTRLEEYIAIKLGRMLDAGSINIGCRLYS' A
#
# COMPACT_ATOMS: atom_id res chain seq x y z
N MET A 1 -9.21 -4.43 -6.50
CA MET A 1 -8.29 -4.18 -5.37
C MET A 1 -8.74 -2.94 -4.61
N SER A 2 -8.58 -2.89 -3.31
CA SER A 2 -8.92 -1.71 -2.52
C SER A 2 -7.72 -1.30 -1.68
N ILE A 3 -7.63 -0.02 -1.36
CA ILE A 3 -6.54 0.51 -0.54
C ILE A 3 -6.56 -0.10 0.88
N GLY A 4 -7.74 -0.36 1.41
CA GLY A 4 -7.89 -0.99 2.73
C GLY A 4 -7.33 -2.41 2.76
N ILE A 5 -7.60 -3.20 1.75
CA ILE A 5 -7.06 -4.56 1.63
C ILE A 5 -5.55 -4.51 1.40
N LEU A 6 -5.08 -3.59 0.57
CA LEU A 6 -3.66 -3.35 0.36
C LEU A 6 -2.94 -3.05 1.67
N PHE A 7 -3.51 -2.15 2.46
CA PHE A 7 -2.97 -1.76 3.75
C PHE A 7 -2.88 -2.96 4.69
N LEU A 8 -3.95 -3.76 4.75
CA LEU A 8 -4.00 -4.95 5.58
C LEU A 8 -2.93 -5.96 5.18
N LYS A 9 -2.83 -6.27 3.89
CA LYS A 9 -1.82 -7.20 3.37
C LYS A 9 -0.40 -6.74 3.67
N SER A 10 -0.13 -5.45 3.48
CA SER A 10 1.20 -4.89 3.72
C SER A 10 1.58 -4.98 5.19
N ASN A 11 0.63 -4.78 6.09
CA ASN A 11 0.88 -4.90 7.53
C ASN A 11 1.09 -6.36 7.94
N LEU A 12 0.34 -7.28 7.37
CA LEU A 12 0.45 -8.70 7.72
C LEU A 12 1.74 -9.34 7.21
N THR A 13 2.17 -8.94 6.03
CA THR A 13 3.35 -9.55 5.38
C THR A 13 4.63 -8.73 5.55
N GLY A 14 4.49 -7.44 5.87
CA GLY A 14 5.62 -6.51 5.90
C GLY A 14 6.12 -6.15 4.51
N ILE A 15 5.35 -6.47 3.47
CA ILE A 15 5.74 -6.27 2.07
C ILE A 15 4.62 -5.61 1.28
N ILE A 16 5.00 -4.64 0.45
CA ILE A 16 4.12 -4.08 -0.57
C ILE A 16 4.78 -4.33 -1.93
N THR A 17 4.00 -4.75 -2.91
CA THR A 17 4.54 -5.05 -4.24
C THR A 17 4.59 -3.81 -5.12
N PHE A 18 5.43 -3.85 -6.17
CA PHE A 18 5.45 -2.78 -7.18
C PHE A 18 4.10 -2.60 -7.86
N SER A 19 3.39 -3.71 -8.13
CA SER A 19 2.06 -3.66 -8.73
C SER A 19 1.08 -2.91 -7.84
N GLU A 20 1.18 -3.11 -6.53
CA GLU A 20 0.32 -2.43 -5.56
C GLU A 20 0.64 -0.94 -5.48
N LEU A 21 1.91 -0.59 -5.49
CA LEU A 21 2.32 0.81 -5.51
C LEU A 21 1.84 1.51 -6.79
N ASP A 22 1.97 0.84 -7.92
CA ASP A 22 1.51 1.35 -9.20
C ASP A 22 0.00 1.57 -9.18
N TRP A 23 -0.74 0.62 -8.63
CA TRP A 23 -2.18 0.74 -8.47
C TRP A 23 -2.56 1.96 -7.65
N ILE A 24 -1.87 2.18 -6.52
CA ILE A 24 -2.11 3.34 -5.66
C ILE A 24 -1.89 4.64 -6.45
N THR A 25 -0.75 4.73 -7.15
CA THR A 25 -0.41 5.91 -7.92
C THR A 25 -1.43 6.19 -9.03
N THR A 26 -1.89 5.12 -9.69
CA THR A 26 -2.85 5.23 -10.78
C THR A 26 -4.22 5.69 -10.29
N HIS A 27 -4.63 5.27 -9.10
CA HIS A 27 -5.97 5.53 -8.56
C HIS A 27 -6.03 6.65 -7.53
N GLN A 28 -4.90 7.30 -7.23
CA GLN A 28 -4.86 8.28 -6.13
C GLN A 28 -5.82 9.46 -6.32
N SER A 29 -6.10 9.83 -7.56
CA SER A 29 -7.03 10.94 -7.84
C SER A 29 -8.48 10.58 -7.53
N ASP A 30 -8.79 9.30 -7.44
CA ASP A 30 -10.14 8.80 -7.17
C ASP A 30 -10.34 8.43 -5.69
N PHE A 31 -9.33 8.58 -4.87
CA PHE A 31 -9.42 8.23 -3.46
C PHE A 31 -10.30 9.21 -2.70
N THR A 32 -11.11 8.65 -1.79
CA THR A 32 -11.78 9.44 -0.77
C THR A 32 -10.72 9.98 0.20
N ARG A 33 -11.13 10.89 1.07
CA ARG A 33 -10.22 11.45 2.07
C ARG A 33 -9.64 10.37 2.99
N LEU A 34 -10.45 9.40 3.37
CA LEU A 34 -9.99 8.27 4.19
C LEU A 34 -9.00 7.39 3.45
N GLU A 35 -9.30 7.10 2.18
CA GLU A 35 -8.41 6.29 1.35
C GLU A 35 -7.07 6.99 1.12
N GLU A 36 -7.11 8.30 0.90
CA GLU A 36 -5.90 9.10 0.76
C GLU A 36 -5.04 9.05 2.02
N TYR A 37 -5.68 9.13 3.19
CA TYR A 37 -4.99 9.02 4.47
C TYR A 37 -4.27 7.66 4.59
N ILE A 38 -4.93 6.59 4.21
CA ILE A 38 -4.34 5.24 4.25
C ILE A 38 -3.15 5.15 3.30
N ALA A 39 -3.26 5.72 2.10
CA ALA A 39 -2.17 5.72 1.13
C ALA A 39 -0.95 6.49 1.66
N ILE A 40 -1.17 7.62 2.29
CA ILE A 40 -0.09 8.42 2.90
C ILE A 40 0.57 7.62 4.02
N LYS A 41 -0.22 6.96 4.84
CA LYS A 41 0.29 6.14 5.93
C LYS A 41 1.18 5.00 5.41
N LEU A 42 0.78 4.35 4.32
CA LEU A 42 1.61 3.32 3.68
C LEU A 42 2.95 3.89 3.22
N GLY A 43 2.93 5.08 2.61
CA GLY A 43 4.16 5.75 2.20
C GLY A 43 5.09 6.04 3.38
N ARG A 44 4.54 6.48 4.50
CA ARG A 44 5.32 6.73 5.72
C ARG A 44 5.91 5.45 6.29
N MET A 45 5.16 4.34 6.23
CA MET A 45 5.64 3.04 6.70
C MET A 45 6.80 2.55 5.84
N LEU A 46 6.73 2.78 4.53
CA LEU A 46 7.84 2.48 3.62
C LEU A 46 9.09 3.29 3.98
N ASP A 47 8.93 4.58 4.21
CA ASP A 47 10.04 5.47 4.57
C ASP A 47 10.67 5.07 5.89
N ALA A 48 9.86 4.63 6.84
CA ALA A 48 10.31 4.20 8.16
C ALA A 48 10.89 2.77 8.17
N GLY A 49 10.73 2.03 7.09
CA GLY A 49 11.18 0.65 7.01
C GLY A 49 10.25 -0.34 7.71
N SER A 50 9.05 0.08 8.10
CA SER A 50 8.07 -0.81 8.71
C SER A 50 7.53 -1.83 7.72
N ILE A 51 7.46 -1.46 6.43
CA ILE A 51 7.16 -2.36 5.33
C ILE A 51 8.21 -2.13 4.25
N ASN A 52 8.41 -3.12 3.39
CA ASN A 52 9.39 -3.05 2.33
C ASN A 52 8.76 -3.39 0.98
N ILE A 53 9.37 -2.89 -0.08
CA ILE A 53 8.95 -3.25 -1.44
C ILE A 53 9.53 -4.63 -1.76
N GLY A 54 8.69 -5.53 -2.27
CA GLY A 54 9.14 -6.86 -2.61
C GLY A 54 8.07 -7.69 -3.30
N CYS A 55 8.30 -9.00 -3.34
CA CYS A 55 7.35 -9.94 -3.92
C CYS A 55 6.72 -10.79 -2.83
N ARG A 56 5.41 -11.01 -2.94
CA ARG A 56 4.71 -11.97 -2.10
C ARG A 56 4.51 -13.25 -2.88
N LEU A 57 4.90 -14.37 -2.27
CA LEU A 57 4.80 -15.66 -2.91
C LEU A 57 3.36 -16.15 -3.08
N TYR A 58 2.44 -15.63 -2.29
CA TYR A 58 1.05 -16.09 -2.23
C TYR A 58 0.01 -15.01 -2.49
N SER A 59 0.36 -13.98 -3.16
CA SER A 59 -0.59 -12.90 -3.44
C SER A 59 -1.47 -13.14 -4.66
#